data_6221a993cad458a6a782d6224a5bde4c
#
_entry.id   6221a993cad458a6a782d6224a5bde4c
#
_cell.length_a   1.000
_cell.length_b   1.000
_cell.length_c   1.000
_cell.angle_alpha   90.00
_cell.angle_beta   90.00
_cell.angle_gamma   90.00
#
_symmetry.space_group_name_H-M   'P 1'
#
loop_
_entity.id
_entity.type
_entity.pdbx_description
1 polymer ?
#
loop_
_entity_poly.entity_id
_entity_poly.type
_entity_poly.pdbx_seq_one_letter_code
_entity_poly.pdbx_strand_id
1 'polypeptide(L)'
;MPAATSPTEFLAAMLSLSMIVRDEAERLERCLASVRGFVDEMVLVDTGSSDDTVAIAERCGAVVHHVPWPGDFGPARNTALKHVSGDWVLVLDADEMLSDQAREPLRQLMADPDLLLINLLRHELGAAQAPYSNVSRLFRRHPQISWSRRYHAMVDDSVAALLEREPHWRIADCPVPALLHDGYRPELLASGQKARRLRAAMEAELAERPGDAYAAAKLGALEISEGQRERGLSLLRQGLAQCPSEAHPERYELLLHLALAEDGGTAETLYRQALELPLPPRLTLAARLNLATLLLEHGNLEDAAALARGAAEAAPELALGWRSLGLIERRRGRLGEAIQAYRRSLSLEPDHPETHQNLAVALLLGGEIDGARAGFVQAISLLQTQGRHSEAVALRQQAGAMVKLNA
;
A
#
# COMPACT_ATOMS: atom_id res chain seq x y z
N MET A 1 -28.98 43.40 -26.43
CA MET A 1 -28.95 42.64 -25.20
C MET A 1 -28.80 41.17 -25.58
N PRO A 2 -27.63 40.52 -25.48
CA PRO A 2 -27.54 39.09 -25.65
C PRO A 2 -28.02 38.42 -24.34
N ALA A 3 -28.87 37.40 -24.49
CA ALA A 3 -29.39 36.60 -23.40
C ALA A 3 -28.25 35.87 -22.68
N ALA A 4 -28.27 35.96 -21.35
CA ALA A 4 -27.39 35.18 -20.49
C ALA A 4 -27.74 33.70 -20.67
N THR A 5 -26.78 32.94 -21.18
CA THR A 5 -26.80 31.47 -21.14
C THR A 5 -26.76 31.04 -19.68
N SER A 6 -27.82 30.37 -19.23
CA SER A 6 -27.88 29.71 -17.94
C SER A 6 -26.69 28.77 -17.75
N PRO A 7 -26.09 28.69 -16.56
CA PRO A 7 -25.10 27.65 -16.31
C PRO A 7 -25.84 26.32 -16.42
N THR A 8 -25.37 25.48 -17.34
CA THR A 8 -25.78 24.07 -17.43
C THR A 8 -25.41 23.46 -16.09
N GLU A 9 -26.40 23.10 -15.27
CA GLU A 9 -26.19 22.22 -14.13
C GLU A 9 -25.56 20.94 -14.70
N PHE A 10 -24.27 20.78 -14.50
CA PHE A 10 -23.63 19.49 -14.69
C PHE A 10 -24.25 18.55 -13.63
N LEU A 11 -25.16 17.69 -14.08
CA LEU A 11 -25.59 16.57 -13.27
C LEU A 11 -24.31 15.85 -12.82
N ALA A 12 -24.12 15.76 -11.51
CA ALA A 12 -22.96 15.06 -10.96
C ALA A 12 -22.96 13.63 -11.50
N ALA A 13 -21.82 13.18 -12.04
CA ALA A 13 -21.70 11.85 -12.60
C ALA A 13 -22.05 10.80 -11.52
N MET A 14 -22.91 9.86 -11.85
CA MET A 14 -23.35 8.80 -10.95
C MET A 14 -22.24 7.79 -10.71
N LEU A 15 -21.97 7.44 -9.46
CA LEU A 15 -20.91 6.51 -9.04
C LEU A 15 -21.49 5.24 -8.44
N SER A 16 -21.17 4.10 -9.04
CA SER A 16 -21.53 2.78 -8.50
C SER A 16 -20.37 2.16 -7.75
N LEU A 17 -20.62 1.60 -6.55
CA LEU A 17 -19.74 0.62 -5.95
C LEU A 17 -20.00 -0.77 -6.56
N SER A 18 -18.96 -1.47 -7.00
CA SER A 18 -18.99 -2.84 -7.47
C SER A 18 -18.11 -3.73 -6.62
N MET A 19 -18.66 -4.75 -5.99
CA MET A 19 -17.92 -5.67 -5.13
C MET A 19 -18.24 -7.13 -5.46
N ILE A 20 -17.29 -8.02 -5.21
CA ILE A 20 -17.52 -9.45 -5.06
C ILE A 20 -17.19 -9.84 -3.63
N VAL A 21 -18.03 -10.66 -3.01
CA VAL A 21 -17.88 -11.03 -1.60
C VAL A 21 -18.06 -12.53 -1.38
N ARG A 22 -17.39 -13.04 -0.33
CA ARG A 22 -17.61 -14.38 0.19
C ARG A 22 -17.07 -14.49 1.61
N ASP A 23 -17.96 -14.77 2.58
CA ASP A 23 -17.62 -14.96 4.00
C ASP A 23 -16.84 -13.76 4.59
N GLU A 24 -17.38 -12.55 4.45
CA GLU A 24 -16.75 -11.28 4.83
C GLU A 24 -17.53 -10.52 5.94
N ALA A 25 -18.38 -11.23 6.70
CA ALA A 25 -19.26 -10.61 7.72
C ALA A 25 -18.50 -9.72 8.72
N GLU A 26 -17.26 -10.07 9.07
CA GLU A 26 -16.46 -9.32 10.05
C GLU A 26 -16.05 -7.92 9.55
N ARG A 27 -15.86 -7.74 8.25
CA ARG A 27 -15.23 -6.54 7.67
C ARG A 27 -16.14 -5.71 6.78
N LEU A 28 -17.15 -6.33 6.19
CA LEU A 28 -17.99 -5.75 5.16
C LEU A 28 -18.71 -4.47 5.61
N GLU A 29 -19.26 -4.44 6.82
CA GLU A 29 -19.99 -3.28 7.32
C GLU A 29 -19.12 -2.02 7.37
N ARG A 30 -17.87 -2.15 7.81
CA ARG A 30 -16.89 -1.06 7.87
C ARG A 30 -16.52 -0.57 6.47
N CYS A 31 -16.32 -1.48 5.53
CA CYS A 31 -16.05 -1.16 4.13
C CYS A 31 -17.21 -0.35 3.53
N LEU A 32 -18.45 -0.86 3.61
CA LEU A 32 -19.62 -0.18 3.05
C LEU A 32 -19.93 1.16 3.73
N ALA A 33 -19.70 1.26 5.04
CA ALA A 33 -19.83 2.52 5.77
C ALA A 33 -18.86 3.59 5.24
N SER A 34 -17.65 3.21 4.82
CA SER A 34 -16.64 4.13 4.32
C SER A 34 -17.01 4.82 2.99
N VAL A 35 -17.90 4.23 2.21
CA VAL A 35 -18.37 4.80 0.92
C VAL A 35 -19.75 5.44 1.01
N ARG A 36 -20.42 5.35 2.16
CA ARG A 36 -21.77 5.93 2.35
C ARG A 36 -21.76 7.43 2.06
N GLY A 37 -22.72 7.89 1.23
CA GLY A 37 -22.83 9.28 0.80
C GLY A 37 -21.74 9.74 -0.19
N PHE A 38 -20.87 8.83 -0.62
CA PHE A 38 -19.93 9.06 -1.71
C PHE A 38 -20.35 8.35 -3.00
N VAL A 39 -20.87 7.13 -2.90
CA VAL A 39 -21.44 6.37 -4.01
C VAL A 39 -22.97 6.52 -4.04
N ASP A 40 -23.56 6.42 -5.24
CA ASP A 40 -25.00 6.55 -5.47
C ASP A 40 -25.71 5.19 -5.42
N GLU A 41 -25.01 4.11 -5.79
CA GLU A 41 -25.50 2.74 -5.64
C GLU A 41 -24.38 1.80 -5.14
N MET A 42 -24.78 0.72 -4.49
CA MET A 42 -23.87 -0.35 -4.05
C MET A 42 -24.37 -1.67 -4.62
N VAL A 43 -23.57 -2.30 -5.49
CA VAL A 43 -23.86 -3.59 -6.12
C VAL A 43 -22.85 -4.62 -5.62
N LEU A 44 -23.33 -5.67 -4.98
CA LEU A 44 -22.51 -6.76 -4.48
C LEU A 44 -22.87 -8.06 -5.20
N VAL A 45 -21.87 -8.81 -5.61
CA VAL A 45 -22.02 -10.19 -6.10
C VAL A 45 -21.52 -11.14 -5.03
N ASP A 46 -22.44 -11.84 -4.37
CA ASP A 46 -22.11 -12.90 -3.43
C ASP A 46 -21.77 -14.20 -4.18
N THR A 47 -20.60 -14.76 -3.88
CA THR A 47 -20.08 -15.96 -4.53
C THR A 47 -20.23 -17.22 -3.69
N GLY A 48 -21.19 -17.21 -2.76
CA GLY A 48 -21.56 -18.35 -1.92
C GLY A 48 -21.12 -18.19 -0.48
N SER A 49 -21.48 -17.08 0.16
CA SER A 49 -21.30 -16.88 1.60
C SER A 49 -22.16 -17.83 2.42
N SER A 50 -21.60 -18.27 3.53
CA SER A 50 -22.24 -19.11 4.53
C SER A 50 -22.45 -18.41 5.88
N ASP A 51 -21.92 -17.21 6.03
CA ASP A 51 -22.05 -16.33 7.19
C ASP A 51 -23.08 -15.19 6.96
N ASP A 52 -23.07 -14.18 7.82
CA ASP A 52 -24.02 -13.06 7.75
C ASP A 52 -23.67 -11.99 6.68
N THR A 53 -22.71 -12.26 5.77
CA THR A 53 -22.24 -11.32 4.73
C THR A 53 -23.40 -10.70 3.95
N VAL A 54 -24.32 -11.51 3.44
CA VAL A 54 -25.46 -11.04 2.64
C VAL A 54 -26.40 -10.16 3.46
N ALA A 55 -26.75 -10.60 4.66
CA ALA A 55 -27.63 -9.83 5.55
C ALA A 55 -27.03 -8.48 5.96
N ILE A 56 -25.70 -8.41 6.12
CA ILE A 56 -24.98 -7.15 6.39
C ILE A 56 -25.03 -6.24 5.15
N ALA A 57 -24.76 -6.75 3.97
CA ALA A 57 -24.80 -5.99 2.73
C ALA A 57 -26.18 -5.32 2.52
N GLU A 58 -27.27 -6.11 2.64
CA GLU A 58 -28.65 -5.62 2.48
C GLU A 58 -29.00 -4.55 3.55
N ARG A 59 -28.63 -4.76 4.82
CA ARG A 59 -28.82 -3.74 5.88
C ARG A 59 -28.08 -2.44 5.59
N CYS A 60 -26.94 -2.50 4.91
CA CYS A 60 -26.18 -1.33 4.48
C CYS A 60 -26.76 -0.64 3.24
N GLY A 61 -27.81 -1.21 2.63
CA GLY A 61 -28.49 -0.66 1.45
C GLY A 61 -27.90 -1.12 0.12
N ALA A 62 -27.12 -2.19 0.11
CA ALA A 62 -26.56 -2.76 -1.13
C ALA A 62 -27.58 -3.69 -1.81
N VAL A 63 -27.55 -3.72 -3.15
CA VAL A 63 -28.23 -4.72 -3.95
C VAL A 63 -27.31 -5.92 -4.10
N VAL A 64 -27.77 -7.11 -3.66
CA VAL A 64 -26.97 -8.33 -3.68
C VAL A 64 -27.45 -9.26 -4.81
N HIS A 65 -26.51 -9.73 -5.63
CA HIS A 65 -26.71 -10.76 -6.65
C HIS A 65 -25.93 -12.01 -6.26
N HIS A 66 -26.56 -13.18 -6.38
CA HIS A 66 -25.93 -14.47 -6.08
C HIS A 66 -25.39 -15.13 -7.35
N VAL A 67 -24.11 -15.45 -7.35
CA VAL A 67 -23.45 -16.14 -8.47
C VAL A 67 -22.53 -17.23 -7.90
N PRO A 68 -22.61 -18.46 -8.39
CA PRO A 68 -21.65 -19.49 -7.99
C PRO A 68 -20.22 -19.04 -8.27
N TRP A 69 -19.29 -19.37 -7.37
CA TRP A 69 -17.88 -19.05 -7.57
C TRP A 69 -17.35 -19.66 -8.88
N PRO A 70 -16.93 -18.86 -9.87
CA PRO A 70 -16.48 -19.35 -11.16
C PRO A 70 -15.05 -19.92 -11.17
N GLY A 71 -14.39 -19.98 -10.01
CA GLY A 71 -12.99 -20.44 -9.88
C GLY A 71 -11.95 -19.33 -10.08
N ASP A 72 -12.38 -18.12 -10.48
CA ASP A 72 -11.52 -17.01 -10.85
C ASP A 72 -12.18 -15.67 -10.46
N PHE A 73 -11.36 -14.68 -10.10
CA PHE A 73 -11.82 -13.34 -9.72
C PHE A 73 -12.32 -12.51 -10.93
N GLY A 74 -11.66 -12.63 -12.08
CA GLY A 74 -11.99 -11.86 -13.28
C GLY A 74 -13.44 -12.09 -13.74
N PRO A 75 -13.88 -13.32 -13.98
CA PRO A 75 -15.26 -13.62 -14.35
C PRO A 75 -16.31 -13.17 -13.33
N ALA A 76 -16.02 -13.31 -12.02
CA ALA A 76 -16.90 -12.84 -10.95
C ALA A 76 -17.06 -11.30 -10.99
N ARG A 77 -15.94 -10.56 -11.10
CA ARG A 77 -15.96 -9.09 -11.23
C ARG A 77 -16.64 -8.63 -12.52
N ASN A 78 -16.41 -9.31 -13.64
CA ASN A 78 -17.09 -9.03 -14.90
C ASN A 78 -18.62 -9.26 -14.81
N THR A 79 -19.04 -10.20 -13.97
CA THR A 79 -20.48 -10.38 -13.70
C THR A 79 -21.01 -9.21 -12.89
N ALA A 80 -20.27 -8.74 -11.87
CA ALA A 80 -20.68 -7.58 -11.08
C ALA A 80 -20.82 -6.29 -11.94
N LEU A 81 -19.93 -6.09 -12.92
CA LEU A 81 -20.01 -4.95 -13.85
C LEU A 81 -21.29 -4.91 -14.70
N LYS A 82 -21.97 -6.02 -14.89
CA LYS A 82 -23.25 -6.06 -15.64
C LYS A 82 -24.42 -5.48 -14.86
N HIS A 83 -24.29 -5.35 -13.56
CA HIS A 83 -25.34 -4.91 -12.66
C HIS A 83 -25.19 -3.45 -12.21
N VAL A 84 -24.04 -2.80 -12.47
CA VAL A 84 -23.84 -1.38 -12.14
C VAL A 84 -24.45 -0.48 -13.19
N SER A 85 -25.01 0.67 -12.77
CA SER A 85 -25.70 1.62 -13.65
C SER A 85 -24.98 2.98 -13.74
N GLY A 86 -24.11 3.32 -12.81
CA GLY A 86 -23.43 4.61 -12.75
C GLY A 86 -22.48 4.89 -13.91
N ASP A 87 -22.15 6.16 -14.11
CA ASP A 87 -21.17 6.61 -15.12
C ASP A 87 -19.74 6.19 -14.74
N TRP A 88 -19.48 6.10 -13.44
CA TRP A 88 -18.24 5.65 -12.86
C TRP A 88 -18.44 4.39 -12.00
N VAL A 89 -17.42 3.57 -11.94
CA VAL A 89 -17.41 2.35 -11.12
C VAL A 89 -16.23 2.41 -10.16
N LEU A 90 -16.52 2.40 -8.87
CA LEU A 90 -15.55 2.18 -7.80
C LEU A 90 -15.57 0.69 -7.44
N VAL A 91 -14.42 0.06 -7.34
CA VAL A 91 -14.31 -1.33 -6.91
C VAL A 91 -13.53 -1.41 -5.61
N LEU A 92 -14.10 -2.07 -4.62
CA LEU A 92 -13.46 -2.34 -3.33
C LEU A 92 -13.51 -3.83 -3.01
N ASP A 93 -12.52 -4.29 -2.27
CA ASP A 93 -12.57 -5.55 -1.53
C ASP A 93 -13.07 -5.27 -0.09
N ALA A 94 -13.61 -6.28 0.59
CA ALA A 94 -14.24 -6.08 1.91
C ALA A 94 -13.25 -5.64 3.02
N ASP A 95 -11.94 -5.84 2.79
CA ASP A 95 -10.85 -5.39 3.66
C ASP A 95 -10.28 -4.02 3.26
N GLU A 96 -10.93 -3.32 2.32
CA GLU A 96 -10.57 -1.98 1.90
C GLU A 96 -11.60 -0.94 2.41
N MET A 97 -11.14 0.26 2.68
CA MET A 97 -11.99 1.40 3.06
C MET A 97 -11.58 2.62 2.27
N LEU A 98 -12.58 3.38 1.80
CA LEU A 98 -12.35 4.70 1.20
C LEU A 98 -11.93 5.70 2.29
N SER A 99 -10.84 6.41 2.05
CA SER A 99 -10.37 7.49 2.93
C SER A 99 -11.20 8.76 2.72
N ASP A 100 -11.60 9.43 3.81
CA ASP A 100 -12.37 10.67 3.72
C ASP A 100 -11.60 11.79 2.98
N GLN A 101 -10.28 11.85 3.13
CA GLN A 101 -9.44 12.84 2.45
C GLN A 101 -9.43 12.69 0.92
N ALA A 102 -9.78 11.52 0.38
CA ALA A 102 -9.80 11.26 -1.05
C ALA A 102 -11.13 11.66 -1.72
N ARG A 103 -12.21 11.82 -0.95
CA ARG A 103 -13.55 12.03 -1.51
C ARG A 103 -13.63 13.25 -2.42
N GLU A 104 -13.12 14.40 -1.96
CA GLU A 104 -13.16 15.63 -2.75
C GLU A 104 -12.20 15.58 -3.97
N PRO A 105 -10.93 15.18 -3.85
CA PRO A 105 -10.05 14.96 -5.00
C PRO A 105 -10.62 14.00 -6.04
N LEU A 106 -11.25 12.91 -5.63
CA LEU A 106 -11.86 11.96 -6.56
C LEU A 106 -13.06 12.55 -7.29
N ARG A 107 -13.92 13.34 -6.61
CA ARG A 107 -15.03 14.04 -7.29
C ARG A 107 -14.53 15.02 -8.33
N GLN A 108 -13.46 15.76 -8.04
CA GLN A 108 -12.84 16.68 -9.00
C GLN A 108 -12.27 15.94 -10.21
N LEU A 109 -11.59 14.81 -10.00
CA LEU A 109 -11.07 13.99 -11.09
C LEU A 109 -12.21 13.37 -11.93
N MET A 110 -13.26 12.85 -11.31
CA MET A 110 -14.39 12.27 -12.03
C MET A 110 -15.17 13.28 -12.87
N ALA A 111 -15.06 14.58 -12.59
CA ALA A 111 -15.68 15.64 -13.38
C ALA A 111 -14.96 15.90 -14.73
N ASP A 112 -13.72 15.42 -14.89
CA ASP A 112 -12.98 15.54 -16.15
C ASP A 112 -13.56 14.58 -17.20
N PRO A 113 -14.09 15.07 -18.33
CA PRO A 113 -14.75 14.23 -19.35
C PRO A 113 -13.79 13.27 -20.05
N ASP A 114 -12.49 13.58 -20.10
CA ASP A 114 -11.48 12.80 -20.82
C ASP A 114 -10.78 11.75 -19.95
N LEU A 115 -11.11 11.67 -18.65
CA LEU A 115 -10.55 10.63 -17.79
C LEU A 115 -11.35 9.33 -17.92
N LEU A 116 -10.64 8.24 -18.22
CA LEU A 116 -11.17 6.88 -18.29
C LEU A 116 -10.95 6.11 -16.99
N LEU A 117 -9.77 6.27 -16.39
CA LEU A 117 -9.32 5.54 -15.21
C LEU A 117 -8.64 6.49 -14.23
N ILE A 118 -8.92 6.31 -12.96
CA ILE A 118 -8.23 6.97 -11.85
C ILE A 118 -7.59 5.89 -10.99
N ASN A 119 -6.27 5.88 -10.96
CA ASN A 119 -5.52 5.01 -10.07
C ASN A 119 -5.68 5.49 -8.63
N LEU A 120 -5.95 4.56 -7.74
CA LEU A 120 -6.12 4.83 -6.32
C LEU A 120 -4.88 4.42 -5.56
N LEU A 121 -4.26 5.38 -4.87
CA LEU A 121 -3.17 5.10 -3.95
C LEU A 121 -3.74 4.38 -2.72
N ARG A 122 -3.33 3.13 -2.51
CA ARG A 122 -3.77 2.27 -1.41
C ARG A 122 -2.69 2.20 -0.34
N HIS A 123 -3.07 2.55 0.88
CA HIS A 123 -2.22 2.43 2.07
C HIS A 123 -2.39 1.03 2.67
N GLU A 124 -1.32 0.26 2.66
CA GLU A 124 -1.22 -1.11 3.18
C GLU A 124 -0.97 -1.05 4.69
N LEU A 125 -2.02 -1.11 5.50
CA LEU A 125 -1.91 -1.01 6.96
C LEU A 125 -1.11 -2.18 7.52
N GLY A 126 -0.07 -1.87 8.29
CA GLY A 126 0.83 -2.88 8.88
C GLY A 126 1.89 -3.45 7.93
N ALA A 127 1.96 -3.01 6.68
CA ALA A 127 3.02 -3.44 5.77
C ALA A 127 4.38 -2.87 6.20
N ALA A 128 5.35 -3.76 6.44
CA ALA A 128 6.66 -3.38 6.95
C ALA A 128 7.57 -2.71 5.91
N GLN A 129 7.42 -3.03 4.61
CA GLN A 129 8.36 -2.60 3.57
C GLN A 129 7.74 -1.72 2.48
N ALA A 130 6.53 -2.03 2.02
CA ALA A 130 5.88 -1.29 0.94
C ALA A 130 4.51 -0.77 1.41
N PRO A 131 4.49 0.38 2.10
CA PRO A 131 3.27 0.88 2.73
C PRO A 131 2.24 1.42 1.75
N TYR A 132 2.59 1.59 0.48
CA TYR A 132 1.68 2.06 -0.55
C TYR A 132 1.76 1.20 -1.81
N SER A 133 0.60 0.96 -2.40
CA SER A 133 0.44 0.37 -3.73
C SER A 133 -0.54 1.19 -4.56
N ASN A 134 -0.43 1.12 -5.88
CA ASN A 134 -1.38 1.76 -6.79
C ASN A 134 -2.32 0.71 -7.36
N VAL A 135 -3.62 1.02 -7.43
CA VAL A 135 -4.63 0.08 -7.92
C VAL A 135 -5.63 0.76 -8.85
N SER A 136 -5.93 0.11 -9.97
CA SER A 136 -6.84 0.57 -11.02
C SER A 136 -8.28 0.22 -10.65
N ARG A 137 -8.85 0.94 -9.65
CA ARG A 137 -10.13 0.57 -9.01
C ARG A 137 -11.25 1.60 -9.17
N LEU A 138 -11.00 2.72 -9.86
CA LEU A 138 -12.02 3.73 -10.18
C LEU A 138 -11.95 4.05 -11.67
N PHE A 139 -12.98 3.70 -12.43
CA PHE A 139 -12.98 3.86 -13.89
C PHE A 139 -14.37 4.20 -14.43
N ARG A 140 -14.41 4.84 -15.62
CA ARG A 140 -15.69 5.06 -16.32
C ARG A 140 -16.30 3.73 -16.72
N ARG A 141 -17.63 3.62 -16.55
CA ARG A 141 -18.35 2.47 -17.07
C ARG A 141 -18.34 2.50 -18.62
N HIS A 142 -17.55 1.60 -19.18
CA HIS A 142 -17.41 1.46 -20.63
C HIS A 142 -17.58 -0.02 -21.03
N PRO A 143 -18.31 -0.34 -22.12
CA PRO A 143 -18.62 -1.72 -22.49
C PRO A 143 -17.40 -2.57 -22.84
N GLN A 144 -16.27 -1.95 -23.13
CA GLN A 144 -15.01 -2.63 -23.45
C GLN A 144 -14.08 -2.78 -22.26
N ILE A 145 -14.37 -2.15 -21.12
CA ILE A 145 -13.61 -2.37 -19.88
C ILE A 145 -14.06 -3.71 -19.28
N SER A 146 -13.08 -4.57 -19.04
CA SER A 146 -13.28 -5.88 -18.43
C SER A 146 -12.10 -6.26 -17.56
N TRP A 147 -12.38 -7.07 -16.55
CA TRP A 147 -11.37 -7.67 -15.69
C TRP A 147 -10.72 -8.85 -16.40
N SER A 148 -9.40 -8.88 -16.37
CA SER A 148 -8.54 -9.96 -16.83
C SER A 148 -7.69 -10.48 -15.67
N ARG A 149 -6.91 -11.53 -15.91
CA ARG A 149 -5.97 -12.18 -14.98
C ARG A 149 -6.65 -12.96 -13.84
N ARG A 150 -6.04 -14.08 -13.47
CA ARG A 150 -6.66 -15.10 -12.62
C ARG A 150 -6.68 -14.75 -11.13
N TYR A 151 -5.57 -14.27 -10.58
CA TYR A 151 -5.43 -14.05 -9.14
C TYR A 151 -5.57 -12.57 -8.74
N HIS A 152 -4.79 -11.72 -9.36
CA HIS A 152 -4.91 -10.27 -9.21
C HIS A 152 -5.64 -9.70 -10.42
N ALA A 153 -6.97 -9.91 -10.46
CA ALA A 153 -7.77 -9.39 -11.54
C ALA A 153 -7.61 -7.87 -11.65
N MET A 154 -7.36 -7.38 -12.86
CA MET A 154 -7.14 -5.97 -13.17
C MET A 154 -7.88 -5.59 -14.45
N VAL A 155 -8.17 -4.31 -14.62
CA VAL A 155 -8.80 -3.75 -15.84
C VAL A 155 -7.76 -3.19 -16.81
N ASP A 156 -6.51 -3.15 -16.42
CA ASP A 156 -5.40 -2.46 -17.08
C ASP A 156 -5.21 -2.94 -18.52
N ASP A 157 -5.30 -4.25 -18.78
CA ASP A 157 -5.18 -4.80 -20.14
C ASP A 157 -6.27 -4.24 -21.08
N SER A 158 -7.52 -4.16 -20.61
CA SER A 158 -8.64 -3.63 -21.40
C SER A 158 -8.59 -2.11 -21.54
N VAL A 159 -8.12 -1.42 -20.49
CA VAL A 159 -7.89 0.03 -20.51
C VAL A 159 -6.79 0.37 -21.52
N ALA A 160 -5.64 -0.30 -21.48
CA ALA A 160 -4.55 -0.09 -22.44
C ALA A 160 -5.02 -0.27 -23.89
N ALA A 161 -5.75 -1.36 -24.19
CA ALA A 161 -6.32 -1.60 -25.51
C ALA A 161 -7.34 -0.53 -25.93
N LEU A 162 -8.04 0.09 -24.99
CA LEU A 162 -8.99 1.15 -25.27
C LEU A 162 -8.27 2.48 -25.55
N LEU A 163 -7.23 2.83 -24.81
CA LEU A 163 -6.39 4.01 -25.03
C LEU A 163 -5.74 4.01 -26.41
N GLU A 164 -5.31 2.85 -26.92
CA GLU A 164 -4.75 2.73 -28.28
C GLU A 164 -5.78 3.05 -29.37
N ARG A 165 -7.05 2.70 -29.16
CA ARG A 165 -8.14 2.90 -30.13
C ARG A 165 -8.81 4.25 -30.00
N GLU A 166 -8.85 4.79 -28.79
CA GLU A 166 -9.51 6.04 -28.44
C GLU A 166 -8.53 6.93 -27.67
N PRO A 167 -7.56 7.57 -28.33
CA PRO A 167 -6.44 8.28 -27.71
C PRO A 167 -6.83 9.59 -27.01
N HIS A 168 -8.10 9.97 -27.00
CA HIS A 168 -8.58 11.10 -26.21
C HIS A 168 -8.71 10.74 -24.72
N TRP A 169 -8.83 9.45 -24.39
CA TRP A 169 -8.91 9.01 -23.01
C TRP A 169 -7.56 9.17 -22.29
N ARG A 170 -7.65 9.48 -21.01
CA ARG A 170 -6.48 9.64 -20.13
C ARG A 170 -6.65 8.85 -18.85
N ILE A 171 -5.51 8.55 -18.22
CA ILE A 171 -5.42 7.98 -16.87
C ILE A 171 -4.91 9.09 -15.95
N ALA A 172 -5.43 9.16 -14.73
CA ALA A 172 -4.92 10.04 -13.67
C ALA A 172 -4.64 9.22 -12.39
N ASP A 173 -3.79 9.78 -11.54
CA ASP A 173 -3.54 9.25 -10.20
C ASP A 173 -4.25 10.11 -9.15
N CYS A 174 -4.87 9.47 -8.15
CA CYS A 174 -5.37 10.19 -6.98
C CYS A 174 -4.19 10.75 -6.19
N PRO A 175 -4.15 12.07 -5.89
CA PRO A 175 -2.97 12.71 -5.30
C PRO A 175 -2.76 12.38 -3.81
N VAL A 176 -3.74 11.74 -3.18
CA VAL A 176 -3.71 11.37 -1.75
C VAL A 176 -4.01 9.89 -1.56
N PRO A 177 -3.65 9.28 -0.41
CA PRO A 177 -4.06 7.92 -0.10
C PRO A 177 -5.59 7.80 -0.13
N ALA A 178 -6.09 7.05 -1.12
CA ALA A 178 -7.51 6.91 -1.36
C ALA A 178 -8.13 5.70 -0.64
N LEU A 179 -7.36 4.63 -0.53
CA LEU A 179 -7.81 3.39 0.11
C LEU A 179 -6.93 3.05 1.32
N LEU A 180 -7.56 2.53 2.36
CA LEU A 180 -6.92 1.89 3.51
C LEU A 180 -7.18 0.39 3.41
N HIS A 181 -6.13 -0.43 3.35
CA HIS A 181 -6.22 -1.88 3.20
C HIS A 181 -5.69 -2.61 4.44
N ASP A 182 -6.52 -3.45 5.05
CA ASP A 182 -6.24 -4.19 6.30
C ASP A 182 -5.92 -5.67 6.02
N GLY A 183 -5.14 -5.94 4.98
CA GLY A 183 -4.82 -7.30 4.51
C GLY A 183 -3.55 -7.93 5.09
N TYR A 184 -2.79 -7.20 5.94
CA TYR A 184 -1.50 -7.63 6.49
C TYR A 184 -1.57 -8.08 7.95
N ARG A 185 -2.74 -8.50 8.43
CA ARG A 185 -2.85 -9.08 9.78
C ARG A 185 -2.11 -10.40 9.86
N PRO A 186 -1.34 -10.65 10.93
CA PRO A 186 -0.56 -11.89 11.09
C PRO A 186 -1.39 -13.17 10.98
N GLU A 187 -2.64 -13.14 11.46
CA GLU A 187 -3.57 -14.27 11.43
C GLU A 187 -3.94 -14.70 9.99
N LEU A 188 -4.03 -13.72 9.06
CA LEU A 188 -4.36 -13.95 7.66
C LEU A 188 -3.16 -14.50 6.87
N LEU A 189 -1.95 -14.23 7.32
CA LEU A 189 -0.71 -14.66 6.68
C LEU A 189 -0.30 -16.09 7.07
N ALA A 190 -0.78 -16.62 8.20
CA ALA A 190 -0.32 -17.86 8.82
C ALA A 190 -0.74 -19.14 8.07
N SER A 191 -1.73 -19.12 7.17
CA SER A 191 -2.35 -20.37 6.66
C SER A 191 -1.57 -21.10 5.55
N GLY A 192 -0.55 -20.50 4.92
CA GLY A 192 0.20 -21.07 3.80
C GLY A 192 -0.63 -21.34 2.51
N GLN A 193 -1.95 -21.30 2.59
CA GLN A 193 -2.83 -21.51 1.44
C GLN A 193 -2.76 -20.36 0.45
N LYS A 194 -2.60 -19.13 0.95
CA LYS A 194 -2.46 -17.92 0.12
C LYS A 194 -1.23 -18.01 -0.78
N ALA A 195 -0.09 -18.43 -0.23
CA ALA A 195 1.16 -18.61 -0.99
C ALA A 195 1.02 -19.68 -2.09
N ARG A 196 0.39 -20.83 -1.78
CA ARG A 196 0.15 -21.88 -2.79
C ARG A 196 -0.76 -21.43 -3.93
N ARG A 197 -1.85 -20.69 -3.61
CA ARG A 197 -2.76 -20.14 -4.61
C ARG A 197 -2.07 -19.10 -5.49
N LEU A 198 -1.29 -18.19 -4.88
CA LEU A 198 -0.53 -17.19 -5.59
C LEU A 198 0.48 -17.85 -6.55
N ARG A 199 1.26 -18.83 -6.08
CA ARG A 199 2.21 -19.57 -6.92
C ARG A 199 1.51 -20.20 -8.13
N ALA A 200 0.48 -20.98 -7.92
CA ALA A 200 -0.24 -21.66 -9.00
C ALA A 200 -0.80 -20.67 -10.03
N ALA A 201 -1.33 -19.54 -9.57
CA ALA A 201 -1.88 -18.52 -10.45
C ALA A 201 -0.79 -17.80 -11.26
N MET A 202 0.34 -17.42 -10.64
CA MET A 202 1.44 -16.75 -11.33
C MET A 202 2.19 -17.68 -12.28
N GLU A 203 2.32 -18.97 -11.95
CA GLU A 203 2.87 -19.97 -12.88
C GLU A 203 1.98 -20.15 -14.09
N ALA A 204 0.65 -20.20 -13.90
CA ALA A 204 -0.29 -20.28 -15.02
C ALA A 204 -0.25 -19.01 -15.89
N GLU A 205 -0.16 -17.82 -15.27
CA GLU A 205 -0.05 -16.55 -16.00
C GLU A 205 1.23 -16.50 -16.84
N LEU A 206 2.37 -16.90 -16.29
CA LEU A 206 3.65 -16.96 -17.02
C LEU A 206 3.64 -18.03 -18.13
N ALA A 207 2.88 -19.13 -17.98
CA ALA A 207 2.72 -20.12 -19.02
C ALA A 207 1.89 -19.59 -20.20
N GLU A 208 0.87 -18.77 -19.92
CA GLU A 208 0.01 -18.13 -20.94
C GLU A 208 0.69 -16.90 -21.56
N ARG A 209 1.45 -16.14 -20.75
CA ARG A 209 2.12 -14.88 -21.12
C ARG A 209 3.58 -14.91 -20.69
N PRO A 210 4.46 -15.62 -21.40
CA PRO A 210 5.89 -15.63 -21.11
C PRO A 210 6.44 -14.20 -21.19
N GLY A 211 7.00 -13.69 -20.13
CA GLY A 211 7.49 -12.30 -20.07
C GLY A 211 6.55 -11.33 -19.36
N ASP A 212 5.43 -11.80 -18.77
CA ASP A 212 4.60 -10.95 -17.91
C ASP A 212 5.40 -10.49 -16.68
N ALA A 213 5.76 -9.20 -16.68
CA ALA A 213 6.62 -8.59 -15.67
C ALA A 213 5.98 -8.62 -14.28
N TYR A 214 4.66 -8.43 -14.20
CA TYR A 214 3.92 -8.47 -12.95
C TYR A 214 3.96 -9.88 -12.33
N ALA A 215 3.63 -10.91 -13.12
CA ALA A 215 3.65 -12.29 -12.65
C ALA A 215 5.07 -12.73 -12.24
N ALA A 216 6.10 -12.31 -13.00
CA ALA A 216 7.50 -12.57 -12.67
C ALA A 216 7.92 -11.90 -11.35
N ALA A 217 7.48 -10.65 -11.10
CA ALA A 217 7.77 -9.94 -9.85
C ALA A 217 7.13 -10.64 -8.64
N LYS A 218 5.83 -10.98 -8.74
CA LYS A 218 5.09 -11.61 -7.64
C LYS A 218 5.58 -13.03 -7.35
N LEU A 219 5.80 -13.85 -8.39
CA LEU A 219 6.32 -15.21 -8.21
C LEU A 219 7.77 -15.18 -7.72
N GLY A 220 8.61 -14.32 -8.28
CA GLY A 220 10.01 -14.20 -7.89
C GLY A 220 10.16 -13.81 -6.42
N ALA A 221 9.39 -12.81 -5.95
CA ALA A 221 9.36 -12.40 -4.55
C ALA A 221 8.87 -13.53 -3.62
N LEU A 222 7.83 -14.27 -4.03
CA LEU A 222 7.30 -15.41 -3.28
C LEU A 222 8.36 -16.52 -3.15
N GLU A 223 9.02 -16.90 -4.24
CA GLU A 223 10.03 -17.94 -4.23
C GLU A 223 11.21 -17.59 -3.30
N ILE A 224 11.65 -16.32 -3.31
CA ILE A 224 12.69 -15.84 -2.39
C ILE A 224 12.22 -15.94 -0.94
N SER A 225 11.01 -15.51 -0.64
CA SER A 225 10.46 -15.54 0.72
C SER A 225 10.29 -16.95 1.28
N GLU A 226 10.09 -17.95 0.40
CA GLU A 226 9.99 -19.37 0.76
C GLU A 226 11.34 -20.12 0.67
N GLY A 227 12.47 -19.39 0.55
CA GLY A 227 13.82 -19.95 0.54
C GLY A 227 14.29 -20.47 -0.81
N GLN A 228 13.50 -20.34 -1.87
CA GLN A 228 13.90 -20.73 -3.25
C GLN A 228 14.61 -19.55 -3.97
N ARG A 229 15.68 -19.04 -3.33
CA ARG A 229 16.34 -17.79 -3.72
C ARG A 229 16.78 -17.80 -5.20
N GLU A 230 17.44 -18.85 -5.66
CA GLU A 230 17.98 -18.92 -7.03
C GLU A 230 16.87 -18.90 -8.08
N ARG A 231 15.77 -19.64 -7.84
CA ARG A 231 14.60 -19.62 -8.71
C ARG A 231 13.97 -18.24 -8.75
N GLY A 232 13.80 -17.62 -7.58
CA GLY A 232 13.23 -16.28 -7.47
C GLY A 232 14.07 -15.22 -8.19
N LEU A 233 15.40 -15.21 -7.98
CA LEU A 233 16.30 -14.29 -8.69
C LEU A 233 16.26 -14.49 -10.21
N SER A 234 16.20 -15.74 -10.68
CA SER A 234 16.07 -16.04 -12.11
C SER A 234 14.81 -15.45 -12.71
N LEU A 235 13.66 -15.64 -12.04
CA LEU A 235 12.37 -15.07 -12.45
C LEU A 235 12.40 -13.54 -12.51
N LEU A 236 12.93 -12.90 -11.46
CA LEU A 236 13.01 -11.44 -11.39
C LEU A 236 13.92 -10.86 -12.48
N ARG A 237 15.10 -11.47 -12.71
CA ARG A 237 16.04 -11.02 -13.75
C ARG A 237 15.47 -11.21 -15.14
N GLN A 238 14.79 -12.33 -15.41
CA GLN A 238 14.15 -12.60 -16.68
C GLN A 238 12.98 -11.60 -16.89
N GLY A 239 12.15 -11.40 -15.86
CA GLY A 239 11.07 -10.40 -15.91
C GLY A 239 11.61 -9.00 -16.20
N LEU A 240 12.70 -8.57 -15.54
CA LEU A 240 13.29 -7.25 -15.75
C LEU A 240 13.87 -7.09 -17.19
N ALA A 241 14.47 -8.14 -17.73
CA ALA A 241 15.05 -8.13 -19.08
C ALA A 241 13.96 -8.04 -20.17
N GLN A 242 12.76 -8.54 -19.90
CA GLN A 242 11.63 -8.56 -20.84
C GLN A 242 10.61 -7.42 -20.56
N CYS A 243 10.71 -6.74 -19.42
CA CYS A 243 9.81 -5.67 -19.03
C CYS A 243 10.00 -4.46 -19.95
N PRO A 244 8.90 -3.95 -20.59
CA PRO A 244 8.96 -2.73 -21.37
C PRO A 244 9.52 -1.55 -20.56
N SER A 245 10.24 -0.65 -21.23
CA SER A 245 10.86 0.51 -20.57
C SER A 245 9.84 1.45 -19.93
N GLU A 246 8.65 1.54 -20.55
CA GLU A 246 7.52 2.36 -20.14
C GLU A 246 6.64 1.74 -19.04
N ALA A 247 6.79 0.44 -18.76
CA ALA A 247 6.08 -0.26 -17.68
C ALA A 247 6.74 0.02 -16.33
N HIS A 248 6.72 1.29 -15.91
CA HIS A 248 7.44 1.78 -14.74
C HIS A 248 7.03 1.12 -13.42
N PRO A 249 5.75 0.85 -13.13
CA PRO A 249 5.36 0.19 -11.89
C PRO A 249 5.90 -1.24 -11.78
N GLU A 250 5.78 -2.04 -12.85
CA GLU A 250 6.26 -3.42 -12.89
C GLU A 250 7.79 -3.46 -12.82
N ARG A 251 8.44 -2.55 -13.54
CA ARG A 251 9.90 -2.42 -13.53
C ARG A 251 10.41 -2.03 -12.14
N TYR A 252 9.69 -1.14 -11.44
CA TYR A 252 10.01 -0.80 -10.06
C TYR A 252 9.91 -2.00 -9.12
N GLU A 253 8.84 -2.78 -9.19
CA GLU A 253 8.67 -3.97 -8.35
C GLU A 253 9.79 -5.00 -8.59
N LEU A 254 10.13 -5.26 -9.85
CA LEU A 254 11.24 -6.16 -10.20
C LEU A 254 12.57 -5.69 -9.62
N LEU A 255 12.91 -4.41 -9.79
CA LEU A 255 14.13 -3.81 -9.23
C LEU A 255 14.14 -3.84 -7.70
N LEU A 256 13.03 -3.51 -7.06
CA LEU A 256 12.89 -3.54 -5.60
C LEU A 256 13.12 -4.95 -5.05
N HIS A 257 12.47 -5.97 -5.62
CA HIS A 257 12.62 -7.35 -5.15
C HIS A 257 14.00 -7.92 -5.44
N LEU A 258 14.64 -7.54 -6.55
CA LEU A 258 16.04 -7.87 -6.80
C LEU A 258 16.96 -7.23 -5.77
N ALA A 259 16.77 -5.92 -5.49
CA ALA A 259 17.58 -5.19 -4.52
C ALA A 259 17.44 -5.75 -3.09
N LEU A 260 16.23 -6.18 -2.70
CA LEU A 260 15.98 -6.84 -1.40
C LEU A 260 16.66 -8.20 -1.27
N ALA A 261 16.93 -8.86 -2.39
CA ALA A 261 17.55 -10.19 -2.41
C ALA A 261 19.07 -10.16 -2.64
N GLU A 262 19.63 -9.02 -2.98
CA GLU A 262 21.08 -8.82 -3.20
C GLU A 262 21.70 -8.01 -2.07
N ASP A 263 23.03 -7.99 -2.00
CA ASP A 263 23.78 -7.31 -0.94
C ASP A 263 24.69 -6.21 -1.49
N GLY A 264 25.11 -5.30 -0.62
CA GLY A 264 26.15 -4.31 -0.87
C GLY A 264 25.92 -3.45 -2.10
N GLY A 265 26.96 -3.28 -2.94
CA GLY A 265 26.93 -2.41 -4.11
C GLY A 265 25.93 -2.83 -5.19
N THR A 266 25.58 -4.10 -5.29
CA THR A 266 24.56 -4.60 -6.22
C THR A 266 23.17 -4.12 -5.77
N ALA A 267 22.85 -4.29 -4.51
CA ALA A 267 21.59 -3.79 -3.94
C ALA A 267 21.47 -2.27 -4.08
N GLU A 268 22.53 -1.51 -3.77
CA GLU A 268 22.57 -0.07 -3.93
C GLU A 268 22.26 0.36 -5.37
N THR A 269 22.91 -0.28 -6.36
CA THR A 269 22.70 0.02 -7.77
C THR A 269 21.24 -0.19 -8.18
N LEU A 270 20.65 -1.31 -7.76
CA LEU A 270 19.25 -1.65 -8.07
C LEU A 270 18.26 -0.68 -7.43
N TYR A 271 18.47 -0.29 -6.15
CA TYR A 271 17.64 0.73 -5.52
C TYR A 271 17.74 2.07 -6.23
N ARG A 272 18.95 2.50 -6.63
CA ARG A 272 19.12 3.76 -7.37
C ARG A 272 18.38 3.72 -8.70
N GLN A 273 18.49 2.63 -9.47
CA GLN A 273 17.73 2.42 -10.70
C GLN A 273 16.20 2.47 -10.46
N ALA A 274 15.72 1.87 -9.37
CA ALA A 274 14.30 1.93 -9.01
C ALA A 274 13.84 3.37 -8.71
N LEU A 275 14.71 4.19 -8.12
CA LEU A 275 14.41 5.60 -7.78
C LEU A 275 14.54 6.57 -8.97
N GLU A 276 15.17 6.16 -10.07
CA GLU A 276 15.23 6.92 -11.33
C GLU A 276 13.94 6.81 -12.14
N LEU A 277 13.07 5.84 -11.85
CA LEU A 277 11.80 5.68 -12.54
C LEU A 277 10.85 6.85 -12.22
N PRO A 278 10.08 7.36 -13.19
CA PRO A 278 9.17 8.50 -13.02
C PRO A 278 7.89 8.09 -12.27
N LEU A 279 8.05 7.62 -11.05
CA LEU A 279 6.95 7.21 -10.18
C LEU A 279 6.71 8.24 -9.07
N PRO A 280 5.46 8.38 -8.61
CA PRO A 280 5.14 9.19 -7.44
C PRO A 280 6.01 8.82 -6.23
N PRO A 281 6.53 9.81 -5.46
CA PRO A 281 7.43 9.55 -4.34
C PRO A 281 6.90 8.57 -3.29
N ARG A 282 5.58 8.51 -3.08
CA ARG A 282 4.93 7.57 -2.15
C ARG A 282 5.07 6.12 -2.58
N LEU A 283 5.04 5.84 -3.88
CA LEU A 283 5.21 4.48 -4.41
C LEU A 283 6.65 3.99 -4.32
N THR A 284 7.62 4.91 -4.20
CA THR A 284 9.05 4.56 -4.10
C THR A 284 9.60 4.56 -2.67
N LEU A 285 8.73 4.67 -1.65
CA LEU A 285 9.15 4.74 -0.24
C LEU A 285 9.97 3.52 0.20
N ALA A 286 9.59 2.31 -0.24
CA ALA A 286 10.32 1.09 0.07
C ALA A 286 11.79 1.17 -0.38
N ALA A 287 12.03 1.53 -1.63
CA ALA A 287 13.38 1.68 -2.17
C ALA A 287 14.16 2.80 -1.45
N ARG A 288 13.50 3.95 -1.16
CA ARG A 288 14.14 5.07 -0.43
C ARG A 288 14.59 4.68 0.97
N LEU A 289 13.73 4.02 1.74
CA LEU A 289 14.02 3.64 3.12
C LEU A 289 15.05 2.51 3.20
N ASN A 290 14.96 1.52 2.31
CA ASN A 290 15.93 0.43 2.26
C ASN A 290 17.30 0.93 1.81
N LEU A 291 17.37 1.80 0.81
CA LEU A 291 18.63 2.42 0.40
C LEU A 291 19.21 3.31 1.51
N ALA A 292 18.37 4.08 2.22
CA ALA A 292 18.83 4.88 3.35
C ALA A 292 19.44 4.00 4.45
N THR A 293 18.85 2.84 4.74
CA THR A 293 19.38 1.88 5.70
C THR A 293 20.72 1.30 5.24
N LEU A 294 20.81 0.87 3.98
CA LEU A 294 22.05 0.35 3.40
C LEU A 294 23.19 1.38 3.45
N LEU A 295 22.91 2.62 3.07
CA LEU A 295 23.90 3.71 3.12
C LEU A 295 24.30 4.09 4.57
N LEU A 296 23.37 4.00 5.52
CA LEU A 296 23.67 4.17 6.95
C LEU A 296 24.66 3.10 7.43
N GLU A 297 24.48 1.84 7.02
CA GLU A 297 25.35 0.72 7.37
C GLU A 297 26.75 0.89 6.77
N HIS A 298 26.84 1.42 5.55
CA HIS A 298 28.10 1.72 4.87
C HIS A 298 28.73 3.05 5.33
N GLY A 299 28.10 3.79 6.25
CA GLY A 299 28.64 5.05 6.78
C GLY A 299 28.42 6.28 5.88
N ASN A 300 27.69 6.16 4.77
CA ASN A 300 27.30 7.30 3.94
C ASN A 300 26.07 8.01 4.53
N LEU A 301 26.32 8.75 5.63
CA LEU A 301 25.26 9.34 6.46
C LEU A 301 24.54 10.50 5.77
N GLU A 302 25.20 11.22 4.87
CA GLU A 302 24.60 12.38 4.19
C GLU A 302 23.53 11.94 3.19
N ASP A 303 23.86 10.98 2.30
CA ASP A 303 22.91 10.45 1.34
C ASP A 303 21.77 9.69 2.04
N ALA A 304 22.09 8.92 3.10
CA ALA A 304 21.08 8.25 3.92
C ALA A 304 20.07 9.25 4.50
N ALA A 305 20.53 10.38 5.05
CA ALA A 305 19.66 11.40 5.61
C ALA A 305 18.80 12.09 4.55
N ALA A 306 19.36 12.35 3.36
CA ALA A 306 18.60 12.94 2.25
C ALA A 306 17.44 12.02 1.81
N LEU A 307 17.71 10.71 1.68
CA LEU A 307 16.69 9.71 1.31
C LEU A 307 15.61 9.55 2.39
N ALA A 308 16.01 9.47 3.67
CA ALA A 308 15.04 9.34 4.77
C ALA A 308 14.18 10.60 4.94
N ARG A 309 14.76 11.79 4.73
CA ARG A 309 14.02 13.05 4.71
C ARG A 309 13.02 13.10 3.57
N GLY A 310 13.44 12.76 2.36
CA GLY A 310 12.54 12.67 1.21
C GLY A 310 11.41 11.64 1.40
N ALA A 311 11.66 10.55 2.13
CA ALA A 311 10.62 9.59 2.49
C ALA A 311 9.62 10.18 3.51
N ALA A 312 10.10 10.86 4.56
CA ALA A 312 9.26 11.50 5.57
C ALA A 312 8.40 12.65 4.99
N GLU A 313 8.95 13.40 4.03
CA GLU A 313 8.24 14.47 3.32
C GLU A 313 7.21 13.93 2.32
N ALA A 314 7.52 12.82 1.64
CA ALA A 314 6.59 12.18 0.70
C ALA A 314 5.37 11.57 1.41
N ALA A 315 5.54 11.07 2.64
CA ALA A 315 4.46 10.47 3.44
C ALA A 315 4.53 10.95 4.90
N PRO A 316 4.15 12.21 5.17
CA PRO A 316 4.28 12.82 6.49
C PRO A 316 3.38 12.19 7.56
N GLU A 317 2.40 11.41 7.15
CA GLU A 317 1.53 10.59 7.99
C GLU A 317 2.12 9.21 8.35
N LEU A 318 3.25 8.81 7.76
CA LEU A 318 3.88 7.52 8.01
C LEU A 318 5.00 7.65 9.05
N ALA A 319 4.80 7.05 10.23
CA ALA A 319 5.77 7.11 11.34
C ALA A 319 7.14 6.52 10.98
N LEU A 320 7.18 5.50 10.10
CA LEU A 320 8.40 4.82 9.67
C LEU A 320 9.42 5.78 9.04
N GLY A 321 8.99 6.71 8.18
CA GLY A 321 9.88 7.70 7.54
C GLY A 321 10.57 8.59 8.58
N TRP A 322 9.79 9.10 9.52
CA TRP A 322 10.29 9.93 10.63
C TRP A 322 11.21 9.16 11.58
N ARG A 323 10.90 7.91 11.87
CA ARG A 323 11.74 7.02 12.70
C ARG A 323 13.09 6.76 12.05
N SER A 324 13.10 6.47 10.76
CA SER A 324 14.33 6.26 9.98
C SER A 324 15.17 7.53 9.92
N LEU A 325 14.56 8.68 9.67
CA LEU A 325 15.24 9.99 9.71
C LEU A 325 15.86 10.26 11.08
N GLY A 326 15.11 10.03 12.16
CA GLY A 326 15.62 10.21 13.54
C GLY A 326 16.84 9.34 13.83
N LEU A 327 16.85 8.08 13.40
CA LEU A 327 17.98 7.17 13.56
C LEU A 327 19.23 7.69 12.83
N ILE A 328 19.07 8.12 11.60
CA ILE A 328 20.18 8.59 10.76
C ILE A 328 20.72 9.93 11.29
N GLU A 329 19.85 10.90 11.62
CA GLU A 329 20.29 12.19 12.17
C GLU A 329 21.01 12.03 13.53
N ARG A 330 20.56 11.08 14.37
CA ARG A 330 21.30 10.73 15.60
C ARG A 330 22.70 10.19 15.29
N ARG A 331 22.85 9.33 14.28
CA ARG A 331 24.16 8.81 13.84
C ARG A 331 25.07 9.92 13.28
N ARG A 332 24.48 10.94 12.66
CA ARG A 332 25.19 12.16 12.20
C ARG A 332 25.57 13.10 13.33
N GLY A 333 25.14 12.84 14.56
CA GLY A 333 25.34 13.74 15.71
C GLY A 333 24.38 14.95 15.73
N ARG A 334 23.41 15.01 14.83
CA ARG A 334 22.40 16.08 14.77
C ARG A 334 21.24 15.76 15.72
N LEU A 335 21.53 15.86 17.03
CA LEU A 335 20.60 15.40 18.08
C LEU A 335 19.29 16.17 18.08
N GLY A 336 19.29 17.48 17.78
CA GLY A 336 18.06 18.29 17.72
C GLY A 336 17.08 17.79 16.64
N GLU A 337 17.57 17.54 15.43
CA GLU A 337 16.80 17.02 14.31
C GLU A 337 16.33 15.59 14.60
N ALA A 338 17.17 14.76 15.20
CA ALA A 338 16.80 13.39 15.59
C ALA A 338 15.65 13.39 16.60
N ILE A 339 15.71 14.23 17.64
CA ILE A 339 14.66 14.36 18.66
C ILE A 339 13.34 14.82 18.03
N GLN A 340 13.37 15.81 17.12
CA GLN A 340 12.18 16.27 16.41
C GLN A 340 11.57 15.17 15.57
N ALA A 341 12.38 14.43 14.80
CA ALA A 341 11.92 13.33 13.96
C ALA A 341 11.29 12.20 14.80
N TYR A 342 11.93 11.79 15.91
CA TYR A 342 11.35 10.79 16.80
C TYR A 342 10.05 11.26 17.46
N ARG A 343 9.97 12.53 17.90
CA ARG A 343 8.72 13.09 18.44
C ARG A 343 7.61 13.09 17.41
N ARG A 344 7.93 13.41 16.15
CA ARG A 344 6.96 13.33 15.05
C ARG A 344 6.51 11.89 14.81
N SER A 345 7.43 10.92 14.79
CA SER A 345 7.09 9.49 14.68
C SER A 345 6.14 9.05 15.80
N LEU A 346 6.43 9.43 17.06
CA LEU A 346 5.60 9.09 18.22
C LEU A 346 4.25 9.82 18.26
N SER A 347 4.12 10.96 17.61
CA SER A 347 2.80 11.62 17.45
C SER A 347 1.88 10.84 16.50
N LEU A 348 2.43 9.99 15.64
CA LEU A 348 1.72 9.15 14.68
C LEU A 348 1.53 7.72 15.22
N GLU A 349 2.55 7.17 15.86
CA GLU A 349 2.55 5.84 16.47
C GLU A 349 3.04 5.94 17.93
N PRO A 350 2.18 6.31 18.90
CA PRO A 350 2.58 6.54 20.28
C PRO A 350 3.02 5.27 21.02
N ASP A 351 2.57 4.09 20.58
CA ASP A 351 2.80 2.82 21.26
C ASP A 351 3.97 2.01 20.68
N HIS A 352 4.97 2.69 20.07
CA HIS A 352 6.14 2.05 19.47
C HIS A 352 7.35 2.11 20.43
N PRO A 353 7.70 1.02 21.13
CA PRO A 353 8.70 1.04 22.20
C PRO A 353 10.11 1.37 21.72
N GLU A 354 10.52 0.91 20.54
CA GLU A 354 11.83 1.18 19.97
C GLU A 354 12.02 2.67 19.65
N THR A 355 10.96 3.37 19.26
CA THR A 355 11.03 4.83 19.02
C THR A 355 11.19 5.59 20.32
N HIS A 356 10.49 5.21 21.41
CA HIS A 356 10.70 5.77 22.74
C HIS A 356 12.11 5.53 23.24
N GLN A 357 12.66 4.32 23.05
CA GLN A 357 14.04 3.99 23.38
C GLN A 357 15.04 4.86 22.60
N ASN A 358 14.86 4.99 21.29
CA ASN A 358 15.75 5.79 20.44
C ASN A 358 15.68 7.28 20.77
N LEU A 359 14.49 7.81 21.07
CA LEU A 359 14.31 9.17 21.57
C LEU A 359 15.03 9.36 22.90
N ALA A 360 14.87 8.42 23.84
CA ALA A 360 15.55 8.47 25.14
C ALA A 360 17.09 8.50 25.00
N VAL A 361 17.65 7.70 24.10
CA VAL A 361 19.08 7.74 23.79
C VAL A 361 19.49 9.10 23.21
N ALA A 362 18.71 9.66 22.28
CA ALA A 362 19.02 10.97 21.70
C ALA A 362 18.96 12.10 22.75
N LEU A 363 17.97 12.08 23.63
CA LEU A 363 17.84 13.02 24.76
C LEU A 363 19.01 12.91 25.74
N LEU A 364 19.41 11.67 26.07
CA LEU A 364 20.56 11.42 26.95
C LEU A 364 21.86 12.00 26.37
N LEU A 365 22.11 11.74 25.08
CA LEU A 365 23.28 12.30 24.39
C LEU A 365 23.23 13.84 24.31
N GLY A 366 22.03 14.42 24.29
CA GLY A 366 21.81 15.87 24.37
C GLY A 366 21.85 16.47 25.78
N GLY A 367 22.05 15.64 26.83
CA GLY A 367 22.10 16.09 28.23
C GLY A 367 20.72 16.23 28.90
N GLU A 368 19.63 15.87 28.23
CA GLU A 368 18.26 15.93 28.76
C GLU A 368 17.93 14.67 29.57
N ILE A 369 18.55 14.52 30.76
CA ILE A 369 18.54 13.28 31.56
C ILE A 369 17.11 12.87 31.97
N ASP A 370 16.28 13.83 32.41
CA ASP A 370 14.92 13.53 32.86
C ASP A 370 14.01 13.08 31.71
N GLY A 371 14.15 13.70 30.54
CA GLY A 371 13.47 13.27 29.32
C GLY A 371 13.90 11.87 28.87
N ALA A 372 15.21 11.58 28.96
CA ALA A 372 15.75 10.26 28.64
C ALA A 372 15.19 9.18 29.59
N ARG A 373 15.17 9.47 30.91
CA ARG A 373 14.58 8.57 31.90
C ARG A 373 13.11 8.25 31.61
N ALA A 374 12.31 9.28 31.36
CA ALA A 374 10.89 9.12 31.04
C ALA A 374 10.69 8.28 29.76
N GLY A 375 11.49 8.52 28.73
CA GLY A 375 11.44 7.75 27.48
C GLY A 375 11.79 6.27 27.66
N PHE A 376 12.82 5.93 28.45
CA PHE A 376 13.15 4.52 28.77
C PHE A 376 12.05 3.86 29.60
N VAL A 377 11.47 4.54 30.59
CA VAL A 377 10.37 4.00 31.39
C VAL A 377 9.17 3.69 30.50
N GLN A 378 8.83 4.61 29.58
CA GLN A 378 7.72 4.39 28.63
C GLN A 378 8.00 3.20 27.70
N ALA A 379 9.21 3.11 27.12
CA ALA A 379 9.58 1.97 26.26
C ALA A 379 9.46 0.63 26.99
N ILE A 380 9.96 0.54 28.24
CA ILE A 380 9.87 -0.66 29.08
C ILE A 380 8.40 -1.03 29.37
N SER A 381 7.57 -0.04 29.71
CA SER A 381 6.14 -0.24 29.97
C SER A 381 5.43 -0.79 28.74
N LEU A 382 5.68 -0.21 27.56
CA LEU A 382 5.10 -0.66 26.31
C LEU A 382 5.52 -2.09 25.95
N LEU A 383 6.80 -2.44 26.09
CA LEU A 383 7.29 -3.81 25.89
C LEU A 383 6.57 -4.82 26.82
N GLN A 384 6.35 -4.44 28.09
CA GLN A 384 5.61 -5.27 29.04
C GLN A 384 4.15 -5.46 28.62
N THR A 385 3.47 -4.40 28.24
CA THR A 385 2.07 -4.43 27.79
C THR A 385 1.90 -5.26 26.51
N GLN A 386 2.91 -5.24 25.63
CA GLN A 386 2.95 -6.03 24.40
C GLN A 386 3.39 -7.49 24.60
N GLY A 387 3.62 -7.93 25.85
CA GLY A 387 4.06 -9.30 26.17
C GLY A 387 5.53 -9.60 25.86
N ARG A 388 6.34 -8.59 25.50
CA ARG A 388 7.78 -8.68 25.17
C ARG A 388 8.65 -8.58 26.42
N HIS A 389 8.36 -9.44 27.41
CA HIS A 389 8.94 -9.34 28.76
C HIS A 389 10.46 -9.48 28.80
N SER A 390 11.05 -10.34 27.97
CA SER A 390 12.52 -10.52 27.91
C SER A 390 13.22 -9.24 27.45
N GLU A 391 12.66 -8.56 26.46
CA GLU A 391 13.19 -7.30 25.93
C GLU A 391 13.01 -6.16 26.93
N ALA A 392 11.88 -6.11 27.65
CA ALA A 392 11.66 -5.16 28.73
C ALA A 392 12.71 -5.29 29.86
N VAL A 393 13.07 -6.52 30.24
CA VAL A 393 14.12 -6.79 31.25
C VAL A 393 15.49 -6.35 30.73
N ALA A 394 15.84 -6.70 29.49
CA ALA A 394 17.12 -6.31 28.89
C ALA A 394 17.25 -4.79 28.78
N LEU A 395 16.18 -4.10 28.30
CA LEU A 395 16.19 -2.64 28.23
C LEU A 395 16.31 -1.97 29.60
N ARG A 396 15.64 -2.51 30.63
CA ARG A 396 15.75 -1.99 32.02
C ARG A 396 17.17 -2.09 32.53
N GLN A 397 17.87 -3.20 32.29
CA GLN A 397 19.27 -3.35 32.69
C GLN A 397 20.19 -2.36 31.93
N GLN A 398 20.05 -2.24 30.64
CA GLN A 398 20.82 -1.31 29.80
C GLN A 398 20.58 0.15 30.22
N ALA A 399 19.33 0.55 30.33
CA ALA A 399 18.96 1.91 30.71
C ALA A 399 19.40 2.23 32.15
N GLY A 400 19.30 1.27 33.09
CA GLY A 400 19.73 1.43 34.49
C GLY A 400 21.23 1.65 34.63
N ALA A 401 22.05 1.20 33.68
CA ALA A 401 23.49 1.51 33.63
C ALA A 401 23.79 2.92 33.13
N MET A 402 22.86 3.54 32.41
CA MET A 402 23.03 4.90 31.83
C MET A 402 22.33 5.98 32.64
N VAL A 403 21.15 5.69 33.19
CA VAL A 403 20.34 6.65 33.97
C VAL A 403 19.70 5.92 35.16
N LYS A 404 19.56 6.62 36.32
CA LYS A 404 18.80 6.05 37.44
C LYS A 404 17.33 5.98 37.05
N LEU A 405 16.83 4.78 36.77
CA LEU A 405 15.41 4.50 36.66
C LEU A 405 14.83 4.43 38.08
N ASN A 406 13.99 5.39 38.46
CA ASN A 406 13.26 5.29 39.72
C ASN A 406 12.40 4.04 39.67
N ALA A 407 12.43 3.24 40.73
CA ALA A 407 11.68 2.01 40.88
C ALA A 407 10.16 2.24 40.90
#